data_0d37dff1a07b7ca7e2bee9b99e33994c
#
_entry.id   0d37dff1a07b7ca7e2bee9b99e33994c
#
_cell.length_a   1.000
_cell.length_b   1.000
_cell.length_c   1.000
_cell.angle_alpha   90.00
_cell.angle_beta   90.00
_cell.angle_gamma   90.00
#
_symmetry.space_group_name_H-M   'P 1'
#
loop_
_entity.id
_entity.type
_entity.pdbx_description
1 polymer ?
#
loop_
_entity_poly.entity_id
_entity_poly.type
_entity_poly.pdbx_seq_one_letter_code
_entity_poly.pdbx_strand_id
1 'polypeptide(L)'
;MNYLPRTIQPVIEEASKFFKIVMVSGMRQVGKSTLLKQLSSDKRTIISFDDINNLESAKNAPLQFLQLNPPPCFFNQVQRVPEIFKALKISVDSRSEKGLYWLSGSQKLSL
;
A
#
# COMPACT_ATOMS: atom_id res chain seq x y z
N MET A 1 24.12 -2.55 2.39
CA MET A 1 23.66 -2.76 2.76
C MET A 1 22.52 -2.49 3.17
N ASN A 2 21.80 -2.86 3.38
CA ASN A 2 20.62 -2.73 3.52
C ASN A 2 20.15 -3.17 4.80
N TYR A 3 19.97 -2.36 5.72
CA TYR A 3 19.49 -2.72 6.97
C TYR A 3 18.03 -2.65 7.09
N LEU A 4 17.37 -2.03 6.17
CA LEU A 4 15.96 -1.91 6.16
C LEU A 4 15.25 -3.23 6.37
N PRO A 5 15.57 -4.29 5.64
CA PRO A 5 14.83 -5.52 5.82
C PRO A 5 14.88 -6.06 7.24
N ARG A 6 15.99 -5.88 7.90
CA ARG A 6 16.12 -6.41 9.23
C ARG A 6 15.41 -5.61 10.27
N THR A 7 15.32 -4.30 10.07
CA THR A 7 14.68 -3.45 11.05
C THR A 7 13.22 -3.24 10.79
N ILE A 8 12.83 -3.15 9.53
CA ILE A 8 11.47 -2.79 9.18
C ILE A 8 10.57 -3.98 8.97
N GLN A 9 11.12 -5.09 8.48
CA GLN A 9 10.29 -6.24 8.16
C GLN A 9 9.44 -6.69 9.35
N PRO A 10 10.01 -6.92 10.54
CA PRO A 10 9.16 -7.37 11.65
C PRO A 10 8.16 -6.31 12.07
N VAL A 11 8.49 -5.03 11.90
CA VAL A 11 7.55 -3.98 12.23
C VAL A 11 6.34 -4.02 11.30
N ILE A 12 6.58 -4.21 10.01
CA ILE A 12 5.51 -4.28 9.05
C ILE A 12 4.64 -5.50 9.31
N GLU A 13 5.26 -6.63 9.55
CA GLU A 13 4.51 -7.86 9.76
C GLU A 13 3.70 -7.80 11.04
N GLU A 14 4.26 -7.20 12.06
CA GLU A 14 3.54 -7.06 13.31
C GLU A 14 2.38 -6.09 13.16
N ALA A 15 2.61 -4.94 12.52
CA ALA A 15 1.55 -3.99 12.31
C ALA A 15 0.41 -4.59 11.49
N SER A 16 0.76 -5.46 10.56
CA SER A 16 -0.24 -6.08 9.69
C SER A 16 -1.15 -7.03 10.45
N LYS A 17 -0.77 -7.46 11.63
CA LYS A 17 -1.62 -8.31 12.44
C LYS A 17 -2.66 -7.51 13.20
N PHE A 18 -2.41 -6.24 13.41
CA PHE A 18 -3.28 -5.43 14.25
C PHE A 18 -4.04 -4.35 13.50
N PHE A 19 -3.56 -3.95 12.34
CA PHE A 19 -4.18 -2.86 11.60
C PHE A 19 -4.65 -3.32 10.23
N LYS A 20 -5.74 -2.74 9.77
CA LYS A 20 -6.26 -3.07 8.44
C LYS A 20 -5.42 -2.48 7.34
N ILE A 21 -4.81 -1.32 7.58
CA ILE A 21 -3.97 -0.63 6.61
C ILE A 21 -2.63 -0.33 7.28
N VAL A 22 -1.55 -0.67 6.58
CA VAL A 22 -0.21 -0.35 7.06
C VAL A 22 0.46 0.49 6.01
N MET A 23 0.95 1.67 6.40
CA MET A 23 1.60 2.55 5.47
C MET A 23 3.06 2.74 5.83
N VAL A 24 3.92 2.57 4.83
CA VAL A 24 5.35 2.78 4.99
C VAL A 24 5.71 3.98 4.15
N SER A 25 6.01 5.09 4.80
CA SER A 25 6.37 6.31 4.08
C SER A 25 7.67 6.85 4.63
N GLY A 26 8.12 7.95 4.03
CA GLY A 26 9.35 8.54 4.49
C GLY A 26 10.22 8.86 3.31
N MET A 27 11.50 9.11 3.57
CA MET A 27 12.41 9.43 2.52
C MET A 27 12.48 8.31 1.54
N ARG A 28 12.70 8.68 0.29
CA ARG A 28 12.87 7.71 -0.74
C ARG A 28 14.04 6.86 -0.36
N GLN A 29 13.85 5.64 -0.05
CA GLN A 29 14.89 4.74 0.41
C GLN A 29 15.03 3.60 -0.55
N VAL A 30 16.25 3.30 -0.88
CA VAL A 30 16.53 2.13 -1.69
C VAL A 30 16.10 0.92 -0.89
N GLY A 31 15.32 0.08 -1.46
CA GLY A 31 14.94 -1.16 -0.82
C GLY A 31 13.58 -1.16 -0.17
N LYS A 32 12.98 0.01 0.05
CA LYS A 32 11.68 0.04 0.70
C LYS A 32 10.62 -0.65 -0.15
N SER A 33 10.50 -0.26 -1.40
CA SER A 33 9.54 -0.89 -2.29
C SER A 33 9.92 -2.33 -2.57
N THR A 34 11.20 -2.60 -2.68
CA THR A 34 11.65 -3.95 -2.93
C THR A 34 11.29 -4.87 -1.79
N LEU A 35 11.48 -4.39 -0.56
CA LEU A 35 11.14 -5.18 0.59
C LEU A 35 9.64 -5.48 0.63
N LEU A 36 8.82 -4.47 0.40
CA LEU A 36 7.39 -4.67 0.44
C LEU A 36 6.93 -5.61 -0.66
N LYS A 37 7.57 -5.54 -1.83
CA LYS A 37 7.25 -6.48 -2.89
C LYS A 37 7.63 -7.91 -2.51
N GLN A 38 8.77 -8.08 -1.87
CA GLN A 38 9.19 -9.40 -1.46
C GLN A 38 8.24 -9.98 -0.42
N LEU A 39 7.84 -9.16 0.54
CA LEU A 39 6.93 -9.62 1.58
C LEU A 39 5.53 -9.89 1.02
N SER A 40 5.16 -9.19 -0.05
CA SER A 40 3.86 -9.39 -0.66
C SER A 40 3.82 -10.63 -1.54
N SER A 41 4.88 -10.80 -2.31
CA SER A 41 5.11 -11.95 -3.16
C SER A 41 3.82 -12.66 -3.58
N ASP A 42 3.59 -13.89 -3.17
CA ASP A 42 2.43 -14.65 -3.60
C ASP A 42 1.20 -14.35 -2.77
N LYS A 43 1.30 -13.47 -1.81
CA LYS A 43 0.24 -13.27 -0.85
C LYS A 43 -0.62 -12.05 -1.12
N ARG A 44 -0.13 -11.11 -1.87
CA ARG A 44 -0.85 -9.86 -2.12
C ARG A 44 -0.81 -9.49 -3.58
N THR A 45 -1.83 -8.80 -4.02
CA THR A 45 -1.82 -8.20 -5.34
C THR A 45 -0.98 -6.94 -5.27
N ILE A 46 0.03 -6.84 -6.12
CA ILE A 46 0.95 -5.72 -6.11
C ILE A 46 0.59 -4.76 -7.24
N ILE A 47 0.31 -3.53 -6.89
CA ILE A 47 -0.10 -2.51 -7.84
C ILE A 47 0.75 -1.27 -7.63
N SER A 48 1.30 -0.73 -8.71
CA SER A 48 2.08 0.49 -8.63
C SER A 48 1.35 1.61 -9.35
N PHE A 49 1.29 2.76 -8.71
CA PHE A 49 0.69 3.93 -9.34
C PHE A 49 1.71 4.72 -10.15
N ASP A 50 2.89 4.15 -10.37
CA ASP A 50 3.75 4.61 -11.45
C ASP A 50 3.19 4.17 -12.80
N ASP A 51 2.36 3.13 -12.81
CA ASP A 51 1.68 2.69 -14.01
C ASP A 51 0.52 3.63 -14.28
N ILE A 52 0.53 4.29 -15.42
CA ILE A 52 -0.45 5.31 -15.73
C ILE A 52 -1.88 4.76 -15.80
N ASN A 53 -2.03 3.53 -16.21
CA ASN A 53 -3.37 2.94 -16.30
C ASN A 53 -3.94 2.72 -14.91
N ASN A 54 -3.13 2.23 -13.99
CA ASN A 54 -3.57 2.07 -12.61
C ASN A 54 -3.88 3.41 -11.99
N LEU A 55 -3.04 4.39 -12.26
CA LEU A 55 -3.21 5.72 -11.71
C LEU A 55 -4.54 6.31 -12.15
N GLU A 56 -4.82 6.23 -13.43
CA GLU A 56 -6.05 6.82 -13.95
C GLU A 56 -7.29 6.09 -13.48
N SER A 57 -7.23 4.78 -13.42
CA SER A 57 -8.37 4.02 -12.94
C SER A 57 -8.69 4.37 -11.49
N ALA A 58 -7.67 4.43 -10.66
CA ALA A 58 -7.89 4.74 -9.25
C ALA A 58 -8.32 6.18 -9.04
N LYS A 59 -7.84 7.08 -9.90
CA LYS A 59 -8.18 8.48 -9.77
C LYS A 59 -9.62 8.74 -10.19
N ASN A 60 -10.04 8.10 -11.26
CA ASN A 60 -11.37 8.35 -11.80
C ASN A 60 -12.46 7.63 -11.04
N ALA A 61 -12.20 6.45 -10.51
CA ALA A 61 -13.21 5.68 -9.80
C ALA A 61 -12.55 4.88 -8.69
N PRO A 62 -12.18 5.53 -7.59
CA PRO A 62 -11.38 4.86 -6.56
C PRO A 62 -12.09 3.68 -5.90
N LEU A 63 -13.36 3.79 -5.62
CA LEU A 63 -14.06 2.67 -4.98
C LEU A 63 -14.17 1.49 -5.94
N GLN A 64 -14.44 1.77 -7.20
CA GLN A 64 -14.51 0.71 -8.18
C GLN A 64 -13.15 0.04 -8.36
N PHE A 65 -12.09 0.85 -8.33
CA PHE A 65 -10.73 0.31 -8.44
C PHE A 65 -10.47 -0.69 -7.32
N LEU A 66 -10.90 -0.36 -6.10
CA LEU A 66 -10.71 -1.27 -4.99
C LEU A 66 -11.56 -2.52 -5.11
N GLN A 67 -12.74 -2.39 -5.70
CA GLN A 67 -13.58 -3.56 -5.92
C GLN A 67 -12.97 -4.51 -6.95
N LEU A 68 -12.32 -3.95 -7.95
CA LEU A 68 -11.67 -4.76 -8.96
C LEU A 68 -10.37 -5.37 -8.49
N ASN A 69 -9.81 -4.84 -7.43
CA ASN A 69 -8.56 -5.31 -6.87
C ASN A 69 -8.73 -5.60 -5.39
N PRO A 70 -9.40 -6.70 -5.07
CA PRO A 70 -9.72 -6.97 -3.66
C PRO A 70 -8.49 -7.26 -2.82
N PRO A 71 -8.56 -6.95 -1.53
CA PRO A 71 -7.43 -7.19 -0.66
C PRO A 71 -7.19 -8.70 -0.48
N PRO A 72 -5.98 -9.08 -0.07
CA PRO A 72 -4.90 -8.18 0.35
C PRO A 72 -4.13 -7.63 -0.82
N CYS A 73 -3.74 -6.36 -0.70
CA CYS A 73 -3.02 -5.67 -1.76
C CYS A 73 -1.84 -4.90 -1.20
N PHE A 74 -0.89 -4.62 -2.06
CA PHE A 74 0.18 -3.69 -1.78
C PHE A 74 0.15 -2.63 -2.88
N PHE A 75 -0.12 -1.39 -2.50
CA PHE A 75 -0.16 -0.26 -3.42
C PHE A 75 1.09 0.58 -3.25
N ASN A 76 1.85 0.72 -4.32
CA ASN A 76 3.08 1.49 -4.32
C ASN A 76 2.82 2.87 -4.91
N GLN A 77 3.45 3.89 -4.36
CA GLN A 77 3.35 5.27 -4.82
C GLN A 77 1.94 5.83 -4.66
N VAL A 78 1.36 5.60 -3.48
CA VAL A 78 -0.03 6.03 -3.24
C VAL A 78 -0.17 7.54 -3.20
N GLN A 79 0.94 8.28 -2.99
CA GLN A 79 0.84 9.73 -2.97
C GLN A 79 0.43 10.30 -4.31
N ARG A 80 0.55 9.51 -5.38
CA ARG A 80 0.16 9.97 -6.70
C ARG A 80 -1.36 10.00 -6.88
N VAL A 81 -2.08 9.33 -6.00
CA VAL A 81 -3.53 9.27 -6.13
C VAL A 81 -4.17 9.47 -4.77
N PRO A 82 -4.20 10.71 -4.27
CA PRO A 82 -4.76 10.96 -2.94
C PRO A 82 -6.21 10.54 -2.80
N GLU A 83 -6.92 10.47 -3.91
CA GLU A 83 -8.32 10.07 -3.89
C GLU A 83 -8.52 8.68 -3.31
N ILE A 84 -7.46 7.84 -3.37
CA ILE A 84 -7.60 6.47 -2.93
C ILE A 84 -7.78 6.36 -1.41
N PHE A 85 -7.29 7.34 -0.66
CA PHE A 85 -7.31 7.23 0.79
C PHE A 85 -8.73 7.20 1.35
N LYS A 86 -9.60 8.04 0.82
CA LYS A 86 -10.98 8.04 1.27
C LYS A 86 -11.67 6.73 0.90
N ALA A 87 -11.39 6.23 -0.28
CA ALA A 87 -11.97 4.98 -0.71
C ALA A 87 -11.47 3.81 0.13
N LEU A 88 -10.19 3.84 0.50
CA LEU A 88 -9.65 2.80 1.35
C LEU A 88 -10.35 2.77 2.70
N LYS A 89 -10.60 3.94 3.27
CA LYS A 89 -11.28 3.99 4.55
C LYS A 89 -12.68 3.39 4.43
N ILE A 90 -13.40 3.74 3.40
CA ILE A 90 -14.73 3.19 3.19
C ILE A 90 -14.64 1.67 3.03
N SER A 91 -13.68 1.21 2.27
CA SER A 91 -13.55 -0.21 2.00
C SER A 91 -13.26 -1.01 3.27
N VAL A 92 -12.35 -0.53 4.11
CA VAL A 92 -11.97 -1.30 5.29
C VAL A 92 -13.00 -1.20 6.41
N ASP A 93 -13.83 -0.16 6.41
CA ASP A 93 -14.82 -0.01 7.46
C ASP A 93 -15.83 -1.16 7.44
N SER A 94 -16.01 -1.79 6.31
CA SER A 94 -16.97 -2.89 6.21
C SER A 94 -16.31 -4.26 6.42
N ARG A 95 -15.03 -4.28 6.75
CA ARG A 95 -14.30 -5.53 6.91
C ARG A 95 -13.70 -5.62 8.30
N SER A 96 -13.56 -6.84 8.79
CA SER A 96 -12.99 -7.04 10.12
C SER A 96 -11.58 -7.60 10.08
N GLU A 97 -11.12 -8.08 8.94
CA GLU A 97 -9.80 -8.66 8.85
C GLU A 97 -8.72 -7.60 8.94
N LYS A 98 -7.53 -8.01 9.33
CA LYS A 98 -6.39 -7.11 9.41
C LYS A 98 -5.45 -7.37 8.25
N GLY A 99 -4.51 -6.45 8.05
CA GLY A 99 -3.51 -6.62 7.01
C GLY A 99 -4.09 -6.59 5.62
N LEU A 100 -5.12 -5.80 5.41
CA LEU A 100 -5.80 -5.78 4.12
C LEU A 100 -5.00 -5.02 3.06
N TYR A 101 -4.45 -3.88 3.41
CA TYR A 101 -3.74 -3.06 2.45
C TYR A 101 -2.40 -2.60 3.00
N TRP A 102 -1.37 -2.80 2.22
CA TRP A 102 -0.07 -2.21 2.50
C TRP A 102 0.12 -1.08 1.50
N LEU A 103 0.58 0.07 1.99
CA LEU A 103 0.76 1.24 1.15
C LEU A 103 2.18 1.75 1.30
N SER A 104 2.75 2.23 0.21
CA SER A 104 4.03 2.90 0.29
C SER A 104 3.97 4.17 -0.54
N GLY A 105 4.77 5.14 -0.14
CA GLY A 105 4.84 6.39 -0.85
C GLY A 105 6.10 7.12 -0.47
N SER A 106 6.38 8.17 -1.22
CA SER A 106 7.55 8.97 -0.93
C SER A 106 7.20 9.97 0.17
N GLN A 107 8.22 10.65 0.62
CA GLN A 107 8.05 11.60 1.65
C GLN A 107 7.21 12.79 1.24
N LYS A 108 7.02 12.99 -0.04
CA LYS A 108 6.26 14.09 -0.51
C LYS A 108 4.80 13.85 -0.46
N LEU A 109 4.35 13.13 0.47
CA LEU A 109 2.96 12.92 0.63
C LEU A 109 2.26 14.09 1.18
N SER A 110 2.93 15.06 1.53
CA SER A 110 2.25 16.20 2.06
C SER A 110 1.29 16.74 1.15
N LEU A 111 0.50 17.16 1.54
CA LEU A 111 -0.38 17.60 0.73
C LEU A 111 -0.73 18.81 0.81
#